data_2c8c34f08f0cbcfd88dfa737d4a67efd
#
_entry.id   2c8c34f08f0cbcfd88dfa737d4a67efd
#
_cell.length_a   1.000
_cell.length_b   1.000
_cell.length_c   1.000
_cell.angle_alpha   90.00
_cell.angle_beta   90.00
_cell.angle_gamma   90.00
#
_symmetry.space_group_name_H-M   'P 1'
#
loop_
_entity.id
_entity.type
_entity.pdbx_description
1 polymer ?
#
loop_
_entity_poly.entity_id
_entity_poly.type
_entity_poly.pdbx_seq_one_letter_code
_entity_poly.pdbx_strand_id
1 'polypeptide(L)'
;MRLFFLFFLISQSFYSQELNCKVNINYSSIPSPNKEMFNSMRQGIYEFLNNTNWTNDLFENEERIECTVLIRIDQQLSTDEFSGSISVQSSRPIFKTLYNSSILNIFDDQLRFKYVEFETLEFNENSHFSNLTSVLAYYAYLIIGMDYDTFSLSGGDPYFLKAQK
;
A
#
# COMPACT_ATOMS: atom_id res chain seq x y z
N MET A 1 7.95 -21.13 -52.01
CA MET A 1 8.54 -20.31 -50.92
C MET A 1 7.42 -19.93 -49.94
N ARG A 2 7.24 -20.73 -48.88
CA ARG A 2 6.16 -20.56 -47.90
C ARG A 2 6.70 -19.69 -46.76
N LEU A 3 6.19 -18.47 -46.63
CA LEU A 3 6.50 -17.56 -45.56
C LEU A 3 5.74 -18.03 -44.31
N PHE A 4 6.49 -18.56 -43.34
CA PHE A 4 5.95 -18.94 -42.02
C PHE A 4 5.93 -17.67 -41.15
N PHE A 5 4.76 -17.06 -41.01
CA PHE A 5 4.54 -15.92 -40.10
C PHE A 5 4.43 -16.46 -38.68
N LEU A 6 5.55 -16.42 -37.95
CA LEU A 6 5.61 -16.79 -36.53
C LEU A 6 4.97 -15.65 -35.75
N PHE A 7 3.69 -15.80 -35.41
CA PHE A 7 2.97 -14.88 -34.54
C PHE A 7 3.46 -15.12 -33.09
N PHE A 8 4.44 -14.32 -32.66
CA PHE A 8 4.94 -14.33 -31.30
C PHE A 8 3.85 -13.70 -30.41
N LEU A 9 2.98 -14.50 -29.82
CA LEU A 9 2.06 -14.12 -28.76
C LEU A 9 2.91 -13.74 -27.54
N ILE A 10 3.20 -12.45 -27.40
CA ILE A 10 3.70 -11.88 -26.15
C ILE A 10 2.53 -11.97 -25.18
N SER A 11 2.53 -13.00 -24.33
CA SER A 11 1.67 -13.06 -23.17
C SER A 11 2.12 -11.94 -22.22
N GLN A 12 1.43 -10.80 -22.27
CA GLN A 12 1.54 -9.78 -21.26
C GLN A 12 1.00 -10.38 -19.98
N SER A 13 1.89 -10.76 -19.08
CA SER A 13 1.52 -11.07 -17.71
C SER A 13 1.01 -9.77 -17.09
N PHE A 14 -0.31 -9.58 -17.12
CA PHE A 14 -0.95 -8.55 -16.32
C PHE A 14 -0.76 -8.98 -14.87
N TYR A 15 0.23 -8.39 -14.21
CA TYR A 15 0.33 -8.48 -12.76
C TYR A 15 -0.87 -7.71 -12.22
N SER A 16 -1.83 -8.44 -11.72
CA SER A 16 -2.97 -7.88 -11.04
C SER A 16 -2.50 -7.42 -9.66
N GLN A 17 -2.73 -6.17 -9.38
CA GLN A 17 -2.41 -5.53 -8.10
C GLN A 17 -3.68 -5.57 -7.23
N GLU A 18 -3.55 -5.99 -6.00
CA GLU A 18 -4.68 -6.19 -5.09
C GLU A 18 -5.23 -4.87 -4.54
N LEU A 19 -4.34 -3.89 -4.29
CA LEU A 19 -4.70 -2.63 -3.66
C LEU A 19 -4.88 -1.51 -4.68
N ASN A 20 -5.85 -0.64 -4.42
CA ASN A 20 -6.04 0.66 -5.06
C ASN A 20 -5.98 1.76 -3.99
N CYS A 21 -4.78 1.99 -3.46
CA CYS A 21 -4.54 2.92 -2.37
C CYS A 21 -4.31 4.35 -2.86
N LYS A 22 -5.06 5.28 -2.28
CA LYS A 22 -4.77 6.72 -2.35
C LYS A 22 -3.83 7.09 -1.22
N VAL A 23 -2.70 7.72 -1.54
CA VAL A 23 -1.68 8.12 -0.56
C VAL A 23 -1.62 9.62 -0.45
N ASN A 24 -1.72 10.13 0.78
CA ASN A 24 -1.59 11.53 1.10
C ASN A 24 -0.56 11.73 2.22
N ILE A 25 0.27 12.78 2.09
CA ILE A 25 1.22 13.18 3.13
C ILE A 25 0.90 14.61 3.54
N ASN A 26 0.61 14.82 4.82
CA ASN A 26 0.42 16.13 5.42
C ASN A 26 1.66 16.49 6.24
N TYR A 27 2.36 17.53 5.79
CA TYR A 27 3.58 18.05 6.44
C TYR A 27 3.43 19.52 6.84
N SER A 28 2.19 19.95 7.10
CA SER A 28 1.90 21.35 7.47
C SER A 28 2.55 21.79 8.78
N SER A 29 2.93 20.86 9.64
CA SER A 29 3.61 21.12 10.91
C SER A 29 5.11 21.41 10.74
N ILE A 30 5.69 21.13 9.56
CA ILE A 30 7.13 21.29 9.31
C ILE A 30 7.42 22.71 8.83
N PRO A 31 8.27 23.47 9.53
CA PRO A 31 8.72 24.79 9.07
C PRO A 31 9.61 24.65 7.82
N SER A 32 9.33 25.42 6.76
CA SER A 32 10.11 25.42 5.50
C SER A 32 10.35 24.03 4.90
N PRO A 33 9.29 23.26 4.60
CA PRO A 33 9.43 21.87 4.17
C PRO A 33 10.06 21.75 2.77
N ASN A 34 10.90 20.74 2.58
CA ASN A 34 11.32 20.31 1.24
C ASN A 34 10.16 19.61 0.53
N LYS A 35 9.42 20.34 -0.30
CA LYS A 35 8.23 19.82 -1.00
C LYS A 35 8.55 18.69 -1.98
N GLU A 36 9.73 18.73 -2.59
CA GLU A 36 10.17 17.71 -3.56
C GLU A 36 10.35 16.36 -2.85
N MET A 37 11.01 16.37 -1.70
CA MET A 37 11.18 15.18 -0.87
C MET A 37 9.82 14.57 -0.44
N PHE A 38 8.86 15.38 0.03
CA PHE A 38 7.55 14.85 0.41
C PHE A 38 6.71 14.38 -0.78
N ASN A 39 6.88 14.97 -1.96
CA ASN A 39 6.27 14.47 -3.19
C ASN A 39 6.90 13.15 -3.63
N SER A 40 8.22 13.02 -3.57
CA SER A 40 8.94 11.78 -3.83
C SER A 40 8.50 10.68 -2.85
N MET A 41 8.44 10.99 -1.55
CA MET A 41 7.94 10.07 -0.51
C MET A 41 6.52 9.60 -0.82
N ARG A 42 5.61 10.51 -1.13
CA ARG A 42 4.22 10.16 -1.48
C ARG A 42 4.16 9.23 -2.69
N GLN A 43 4.95 9.53 -3.72
CA GLN A 43 5.01 8.70 -4.92
C GLN A 43 5.60 7.32 -4.63
N GLY A 44 6.70 7.23 -3.89
CA GLY A 44 7.31 5.97 -3.49
C GLY A 44 6.35 5.09 -2.67
N ILE A 45 5.63 5.67 -1.71
CA ILE A 45 4.62 4.94 -0.93
C ILE A 45 3.45 4.48 -1.81
N TYR A 46 3.00 5.35 -2.73
CA TYR A 46 1.96 4.99 -3.68
C TYR A 46 2.37 3.78 -4.55
N GLU A 47 3.56 3.83 -5.11
CA GLU A 47 4.11 2.74 -5.94
C GLU A 47 4.31 1.47 -5.12
N PHE A 48 4.82 1.58 -3.90
CA PHE A 48 5.00 0.48 -2.99
C PHE A 48 3.69 -0.26 -2.69
N LEU A 49 2.64 0.46 -2.32
CA LEU A 49 1.35 -0.15 -1.97
C LEU A 49 0.61 -0.72 -3.18
N ASN A 50 0.67 -0.02 -4.32
CA ASN A 50 -0.14 -0.36 -5.49
C ASN A 50 0.56 -1.28 -6.50
N ASN A 51 1.91 -1.38 -6.46
CA ASN A 51 2.67 -2.18 -7.43
C ASN A 51 3.30 -3.44 -6.82
N THR A 52 3.28 -3.59 -5.48
CA THR A 52 3.71 -4.82 -4.82
C THR A 52 2.64 -5.89 -4.98
N ASN A 53 3.06 -7.11 -5.30
CA ASN A 53 2.19 -8.28 -5.29
C ASN A 53 2.10 -8.80 -3.86
N TRP A 54 0.97 -8.60 -3.22
CA TRP A 54 0.72 -9.00 -1.84
C TRP A 54 0.21 -10.43 -1.71
N THR A 55 -0.44 -10.93 -2.78
CA THR A 55 -1.03 -12.27 -2.85
C THR A 55 -0.58 -13.00 -4.11
N ASN A 56 -0.99 -14.26 -4.26
CA ASN A 56 -0.84 -15.01 -5.50
C ASN A 56 -2.12 -15.03 -6.32
N ASP A 57 -3.17 -14.36 -5.86
CA ASP A 57 -4.46 -14.33 -6.52
C ASP A 57 -4.49 -13.24 -7.59
N LEU A 58 -5.31 -13.44 -8.60
CA LEU A 58 -5.48 -12.49 -9.69
C LEU A 58 -6.73 -11.64 -9.42
N PHE A 59 -6.53 -10.33 -9.35
CA PHE A 59 -7.60 -9.37 -9.16
C PHE A 59 -7.92 -8.66 -10.48
N GLU A 60 -9.16 -8.52 -10.84
CA GLU A 60 -9.57 -7.59 -11.90
C GLU A 60 -9.54 -6.16 -11.37
N ASN A 61 -9.50 -5.18 -12.27
CA ASN A 61 -9.40 -3.77 -11.86
C ASN A 61 -10.55 -3.32 -10.94
N GLU A 62 -11.74 -3.90 -11.14
CA GLU A 62 -12.94 -3.62 -10.37
C GLU A 62 -12.95 -4.34 -9.01
N GLU A 63 -12.11 -5.36 -8.84
CA GLU A 63 -11.99 -6.15 -7.60
C GLU A 63 -10.96 -5.58 -6.65
N ARG A 64 -10.13 -4.64 -7.11
CA ARG A 64 -9.08 -4.03 -6.28
C ARG A 64 -9.66 -3.37 -5.05
N ILE A 65 -8.99 -3.61 -3.91
CA ILE A 65 -9.44 -3.12 -2.62
C ILE A 65 -9.16 -1.61 -2.52
N GLU A 66 -10.21 -0.82 -2.43
CA GLU A 66 -10.08 0.62 -2.25
C GLU A 66 -9.58 0.95 -0.84
N CYS A 67 -8.46 1.68 -0.77
CA CYS A 67 -7.90 2.14 0.49
C CYS A 67 -7.36 3.56 0.40
N THR A 68 -7.20 4.16 1.57
CA THR A 68 -6.58 5.47 1.73
C THR A 68 -5.58 5.42 2.87
N VAL A 69 -4.37 5.87 2.61
CA VAL A 69 -3.30 6.03 3.58
C VAL A 69 -2.99 7.52 3.71
N LEU A 70 -3.16 8.06 4.89
CA LEU A 70 -2.78 9.43 5.23
C LEU A 70 -1.67 9.40 6.27
N ILE A 71 -0.50 9.89 5.92
CA ILE A 71 0.61 10.10 6.84
C ILE A 71 0.67 11.59 7.19
N ARG A 72 0.61 11.89 8.49
CA ARG A 72 0.84 13.23 9.00
C ARG A 72 2.22 13.29 9.63
N ILE A 73 3.06 14.17 9.12
CA ILE A 73 4.38 14.42 9.66
C ILE A 73 4.27 15.54 10.69
N ASP A 74 4.55 15.22 11.96
CA ASP A 74 4.48 16.18 13.06
C ASP A 74 5.84 16.82 13.30
N GLN A 75 6.95 16.07 13.17
CA GLN A 75 8.31 16.53 13.38
C GLN A 75 9.29 15.90 12.39
N GLN A 76 10.28 16.68 11.99
CA GLN A 76 11.49 16.20 11.33
C GLN A 76 12.61 16.15 12.39
N LEU A 77 13.01 14.94 12.77
CA LEU A 77 13.99 14.72 13.85
C LEU A 77 15.43 14.87 13.35
N SER A 78 15.67 14.50 12.08
CA SER A 78 16.93 14.71 11.39
C SER A 78 16.67 14.96 9.89
N THR A 79 17.71 15.04 9.08
CA THR A 79 17.57 15.25 7.62
C THR A 79 16.72 14.18 6.94
N ASP A 80 16.77 12.95 7.46
CA ASP A 80 16.16 11.75 6.91
C ASP A 80 15.16 11.05 7.85
N GLU A 81 14.97 11.55 9.08
CA GLU A 81 14.13 10.91 10.11
C GLU A 81 12.93 11.76 10.48
N PHE A 82 11.78 11.14 10.49
CA PHE A 82 10.47 11.77 10.69
C PHE A 82 9.67 11.05 11.78
N SER A 83 8.84 11.82 12.48
CA SER A 83 7.82 11.29 13.38
C SER A 83 6.46 11.92 13.08
N GLY A 84 5.41 11.16 13.33
CA GLY A 84 4.05 11.59 13.05
C GLY A 84 3.04 10.49 13.31
N SER A 85 1.97 10.52 12.54
CA SER A 85 0.87 9.55 12.63
C SER A 85 0.49 9.01 11.26
N ILE A 86 -0.13 7.84 11.25
CA ILE A 86 -0.69 7.21 10.06
C ILE A 86 -2.17 6.89 10.29
N SER A 87 -3.00 7.24 9.31
CA SER A 87 -4.40 6.80 9.23
C SER A 87 -4.57 5.92 8.04
N VAL A 88 -5.16 4.75 8.24
CA VAL A 88 -5.42 3.77 7.21
C VAL A 88 -6.90 3.44 7.18
N GLN A 89 -7.50 3.56 6.01
CA GLN A 89 -8.91 3.27 5.80
C GLN A 89 -9.06 2.38 4.58
N SER A 90 -9.90 1.36 4.67
CA SER A 90 -10.38 0.61 3.51
C SER A 90 -11.90 0.54 3.48
N SER A 91 -12.44 0.46 2.30
CA SER A 91 -13.87 0.41 2.07
C SER A 91 -14.20 -0.47 0.87
N ARG A 92 -15.42 -0.99 0.87
CA ARG A 92 -15.96 -1.82 -0.20
C ARG A 92 -17.32 -1.28 -0.65
N PRO A 93 -17.60 -1.27 -1.96
CA PRO A 93 -18.91 -0.92 -2.47
C PRO A 93 -19.95 -1.94 -2.00
N ILE A 94 -21.12 -1.44 -1.57
CA ILE A 94 -22.23 -2.30 -1.18
C ILE A 94 -23.06 -2.59 -2.43
N PHE A 95 -23.35 -3.88 -2.65
CA PHE A 95 -24.11 -4.35 -3.80
C PHE A 95 -25.45 -3.59 -3.98
N LYS A 96 -25.70 -3.09 -5.19
CA LYS A 96 -26.88 -2.29 -5.58
C LYS A 96 -27.05 -0.97 -4.82
N THR A 97 -25.99 -0.37 -4.31
CA THR A 97 -26.03 0.95 -3.69
C THR A 97 -24.96 1.88 -4.30
N LEU A 98 -25.04 3.17 -3.98
CA LEU A 98 -24.05 4.18 -4.42
C LEU A 98 -23.07 4.54 -3.30
N TYR A 99 -23.05 3.82 -2.19
CA TYR A 99 -22.14 4.09 -1.06
C TYR A 99 -21.30 2.88 -0.70
N ASN A 100 -20.16 3.15 -0.05
CA ASN A 100 -19.20 2.14 0.37
C ASN A 100 -19.37 1.86 1.87
N SER A 101 -19.14 0.62 2.27
CA SER A 101 -19.00 0.23 3.67
C SER A 101 -17.54 0.33 4.07
N SER A 102 -17.26 0.95 5.22
CA SER A 102 -15.92 0.92 5.82
C SER A 102 -15.64 -0.47 6.37
N ILE A 103 -14.53 -1.07 5.95
CA ILE A 103 -14.05 -2.37 6.43
C ILE A 103 -13.00 -2.16 7.51
N LEU A 104 -12.07 -1.22 7.28
CA LEU A 104 -10.99 -0.90 8.18
C LEU A 104 -10.90 0.61 8.37
N ASN A 105 -10.68 1.04 9.62
CA ASN A 105 -10.39 2.44 9.95
C ASN A 105 -9.48 2.47 11.17
N ILE A 106 -8.19 2.67 10.96
CA ILE A 106 -7.16 2.66 12.00
C ILE A 106 -6.45 4.01 12.03
N PHE A 107 -6.11 4.44 13.24
CA PHE A 107 -5.25 5.59 13.50
C PHE A 107 -4.13 5.15 14.45
N ASP A 108 -2.87 5.41 14.06
CA ASP A 108 -1.67 5.17 14.86
C ASP A 108 -0.89 6.49 14.94
N ASP A 109 -0.62 6.95 16.16
CA ASP A 109 0.07 8.21 16.46
C ASP A 109 1.56 8.03 16.82
N GLN A 110 2.09 6.80 16.69
CA GLN A 110 3.48 6.49 17.06
C GLN A 110 4.37 6.18 15.85
N LEU A 111 4.03 6.71 14.68
CA LEU A 111 4.81 6.49 13.49
C LEU A 111 6.17 7.21 13.57
N ARG A 112 7.25 6.44 13.46
CA ARG A 112 8.62 6.97 13.34
C ARG A 112 9.37 6.19 12.28
N PHE A 113 9.98 6.90 11.33
CA PHE A 113 10.64 6.26 10.19
C PHE A 113 11.74 7.13 9.60
N LYS A 114 12.60 6.49 8.80
CA LYS A 114 13.57 7.16 7.94
C LYS A 114 13.12 7.09 6.49
N TYR A 115 13.42 8.15 5.75
CA TYR A 115 13.21 8.21 4.31
C TYR A 115 14.27 9.12 3.67
N VAL A 116 14.89 8.64 2.61
CA VAL A 116 15.81 9.39 1.77
C VAL A 116 15.12 9.71 0.44
N GLU A 117 15.30 10.92 -0.05
CA GLU A 117 14.67 11.37 -1.30
C GLU A 117 15.04 10.46 -2.48
N PHE A 118 14.04 10.04 -3.25
CA PHE A 118 14.13 9.07 -4.36
C PHE A 118 14.55 7.65 -3.97
N GLU A 119 14.51 7.29 -2.68
CA GLU A 119 14.73 5.92 -2.24
C GLU A 119 13.63 5.00 -2.77
N THR A 120 14.04 3.87 -3.35
CA THR A 120 13.10 2.80 -3.72
C THR A 120 12.70 2.04 -2.47
N LEU A 121 11.40 1.98 -2.20
CA LEU A 121 10.88 1.21 -1.07
C LEU A 121 10.82 -0.27 -1.46
N GLU A 122 11.65 -1.09 -0.80
CA GLU A 122 11.70 -2.53 -1.02
C GLU A 122 11.06 -3.27 0.14
N PHE A 123 10.42 -4.40 -0.16
CA PHE A 123 9.81 -5.27 0.84
C PHE A 123 10.19 -6.72 0.60
N ASN A 124 10.47 -7.42 1.70
CA ASN A 124 10.65 -8.88 1.71
C ASN A 124 10.06 -9.42 3.02
N GLU A 125 9.21 -10.43 2.94
CA GLU A 125 8.55 -11.03 4.12
C GLU A 125 9.53 -11.57 5.18
N ASN A 126 10.78 -11.86 4.79
CA ASN A 126 11.78 -12.48 5.66
C ASN A 126 12.90 -11.52 6.11
N SER A 127 12.84 -10.25 5.73
CA SER A 127 13.90 -9.27 6.02
C SER A 127 13.33 -7.90 6.30
N HIS A 128 13.76 -7.30 7.41
CA HIS A 128 13.43 -5.92 7.75
C HIS A 128 14.38 -4.97 6.99
N PHE A 129 13.86 -4.16 6.09
CA PHE A 129 14.62 -3.13 5.36
C PHE A 129 14.50 -1.76 6.03
N SER A 130 13.27 -1.31 6.27
CA SER A 130 13.02 -0.04 6.93
C SER A 130 11.73 -0.10 7.76
N ASN A 131 11.64 0.77 8.77
CA ASN A 131 10.42 0.86 9.57
C ASN A 131 9.22 1.31 8.73
N LEU A 132 9.44 2.21 7.77
CA LEU A 132 8.39 2.68 6.87
C LEU A 132 7.79 1.52 6.07
N THR A 133 8.63 0.72 5.38
CA THR A 133 8.17 -0.41 4.57
C THR A 133 7.49 -1.49 5.40
N SER A 134 8.00 -1.76 6.62
CA SER A 134 7.39 -2.74 7.53
C SER A 134 6.00 -2.30 7.99
N VAL A 135 5.83 -1.03 8.38
CA VAL A 135 4.53 -0.49 8.79
C VAL A 135 3.55 -0.47 7.63
N LEU A 136 3.99 -0.08 6.44
CA LEU A 136 3.13 -0.09 5.24
C LEU A 136 2.71 -1.51 4.86
N ALA A 137 3.63 -2.49 4.91
CA ALA A 137 3.33 -3.90 4.64
C ALA A 137 2.37 -4.49 5.68
N TYR A 138 2.57 -4.16 6.96
CA TYR A 138 1.64 -4.54 8.03
C TYR A 138 0.21 -4.10 7.70
N TYR A 139 0.01 -2.83 7.35
CA TYR A 139 -1.32 -2.32 7.01
C TYR A 139 -1.86 -2.89 5.69
N ALA A 140 -1.00 -3.13 4.70
CA ALA A 140 -1.42 -3.78 3.45
C ALA A 140 -1.98 -5.19 3.72
N TYR A 141 -1.29 -6.01 4.53
CA TYR A 141 -1.79 -7.33 4.92
C TYR A 141 -3.03 -7.27 5.79
N LEU A 142 -3.16 -6.27 6.67
CA LEU A 142 -4.41 -6.08 7.43
C LEU A 142 -5.60 -5.76 6.51
N ILE A 143 -5.42 -4.85 5.54
CA ILE A 143 -6.47 -4.51 4.57
C ILE A 143 -6.91 -5.76 3.81
N ILE A 144 -5.94 -6.52 3.27
CA ILE A 144 -6.20 -7.72 2.50
C ILE A 144 -6.88 -8.77 3.37
N GLY A 145 -6.36 -9.02 4.58
CA GLY A 145 -6.95 -9.99 5.50
C GLY A 145 -8.39 -9.67 5.85
N MET A 146 -8.69 -8.41 6.19
CA MET A 146 -10.04 -7.96 6.48
C MET A 146 -10.97 -8.10 5.27
N ASP A 147 -10.46 -7.85 4.06
CA ASP A 147 -11.22 -8.01 2.84
C ASP A 147 -11.58 -9.49 2.58
N TYR A 148 -10.61 -10.40 2.71
CA TYR A 148 -10.83 -11.83 2.55
C TYR A 148 -11.81 -12.43 3.59
N ASP A 149 -11.79 -11.92 4.82
CA ASP A 149 -12.76 -12.31 5.86
C ASP A 149 -14.20 -11.92 5.50
N THR A 150 -14.40 -10.95 4.61
CA THR A 150 -15.75 -10.62 4.13
C THR A 150 -16.33 -11.68 3.18
N PHE A 151 -15.48 -12.54 2.60
CA PHE A 151 -15.91 -13.58 1.64
C PHE A 151 -16.01 -14.96 2.26
N SER A 152 -15.12 -15.27 3.22
CA SER A 152 -15.07 -16.61 3.83
C SER A 152 -14.65 -16.52 5.29
N LEU A 153 -15.20 -17.42 6.13
CA LEU A 153 -14.79 -17.55 7.53
C LEU A 153 -13.29 -17.87 7.60
N SER A 154 -12.52 -17.03 8.32
CA SER A 154 -11.07 -17.17 8.45
C SER A 154 -10.28 -17.05 7.11
N GLY A 155 -10.86 -16.43 6.10
CA GLY A 155 -10.17 -16.20 4.82
C GLY A 155 -8.96 -15.28 4.95
N GLY A 156 -9.00 -14.38 5.91
CA GLY A 156 -7.91 -13.42 6.20
C GLY A 156 -6.78 -13.98 7.05
N ASP A 157 -6.93 -15.14 7.72
CA ASP A 157 -5.92 -15.69 8.64
C ASP A 157 -4.52 -15.76 8.06
N PRO A 158 -4.28 -16.22 6.80
CA PRO A 158 -2.95 -16.26 6.22
C PRO A 158 -2.27 -14.88 6.13
N TYR A 159 -3.05 -13.83 5.89
CA TYR A 159 -2.57 -12.46 5.76
C TYR A 159 -2.31 -11.81 7.11
N PHE A 160 -3.14 -12.08 8.11
CA PHE A 160 -2.89 -11.65 9.49
C PHE A 160 -1.63 -12.28 10.07
N LEU A 161 -1.33 -13.54 9.74
CA LEU A 161 -0.07 -14.19 10.10
C LEU A 161 1.14 -13.54 9.42
N LYS A 162 1.00 -13.06 8.18
CA LYS A 162 2.06 -12.29 7.50
C LYS A 162 2.25 -10.92 8.12
N ALA A 163 1.18 -10.25 8.54
CA ALA A 163 1.25 -8.98 9.23
C ALA A 163 1.98 -9.05 10.57
N GLN A 164 2.00 -10.20 11.24
CA GLN A 164 2.66 -10.40 12.54
C GLN A 164 4.16 -10.69 12.46
N LYS A 165 4.71 -10.92 11.28
CA LYS A 165 6.16 -11.19 11.07
C LYS A 165 6.96 -9.92 10.97
#